data_088c9a40013b5069f8916f88e22cc1a3
#
_entry.id   088c9a40013b5069f8916f88e22cc1a3
#
_cell.length_a   1.000
_cell.length_b   1.000
_cell.length_c   1.000
_cell.angle_alpha   90.00
_cell.angle_beta   90.00
_cell.angle_gamma   90.00
#
_symmetry.space_group_name_H-M   'P 1'
#
loop_
_entity.id
_entity.type
_entity.pdbx_description
1 polymer ?
#
loop_
_entity_poly.entity_id
_entity_poly.type
_entity_poly.pdbx_seq_one_letter_code
_entity_poly.pdbx_strand_id
1 'polypeptide(L)'
;YGMTQNQINTLTTSKKVNPKISIYSPAYGIIEGTETMDNTTNDVMQSTSNNTEVLNVKEGDYIKKGEVIFKLLNTDKVWGIFNVIQGYNSVIKKNQSIKITAELDKDEFIDAKINFVETQLNAADKTNRIRVYLNNNKLKLPIGLRLQGVVKTNPVKGIWIQKQSMVSIGNKKIVFLKMENGFRASSIKTGIE
;
A
#
# COMPACT_ATOMS: atom_id res chain seq x y z
N TYR A 1 24.26 -14.77 -20.07
CA TYR A 1 24.34 -13.86 -21.21
C TYR A 1 23.02 -13.74 -22.02
N GLY A 2 21.87 -14.22 -21.55
CA GLY A 2 20.56 -14.00 -22.17
C GLY A 2 20.29 -14.72 -23.50
N MET A 3 21.21 -15.53 -24.00
CA MET A 3 20.97 -16.37 -25.18
C MET A 3 20.12 -17.57 -24.82
N THR A 4 19.15 -17.91 -25.68
CA THR A 4 18.37 -19.13 -25.52
C THR A 4 19.20 -20.36 -25.95
N GLN A 5 18.82 -21.54 -25.42
CA GLN A 5 19.52 -22.80 -25.77
C GLN A 5 19.51 -23.06 -27.27
N ASN A 6 18.43 -22.68 -27.97
CA ASN A 6 18.34 -22.82 -29.44
C ASN A 6 19.34 -21.92 -30.17
N GLN A 7 19.57 -20.71 -29.69
CA GLN A 7 20.57 -19.79 -30.24
C GLN A 7 21.99 -20.34 -30.05
N ILE A 8 22.27 -20.93 -28.91
CA ILE A 8 23.54 -21.58 -28.60
C ILE A 8 23.76 -22.78 -29.54
N ASN A 9 22.76 -23.64 -29.69
CA ASN A 9 22.83 -24.80 -30.56
C ASN A 9 23.02 -24.39 -32.01
N THR A 10 22.34 -23.35 -32.49
CA THR A 10 22.52 -22.82 -33.84
C THR A 10 23.93 -22.32 -34.10
N LEU A 11 24.51 -21.61 -33.15
CA LEU A 11 25.89 -21.12 -33.21
C LEU A 11 26.89 -22.28 -33.27
N THR A 12 26.69 -23.33 -32.46
CA THR A 12 27.57 -24.48 -32.39
C THR A 12 27.53 -25.32 -33.68
N THR A 13 26.33 -25.42 -34.27
CA THR A 13 26.11 -26.23 -35.48
C THR A 13 26.51 -25.49 -36.74
N SER A 14 26.15 -24.22 -36.88
CA SER A 14 26.39 -23.45 -38.12
C SER A 14 27.78 -22.83 -38.19
N LYS A 15 28.49 -22.70 -37.06
CA LYS A 15 29.80 -22.02 -36.94
C LYS A 15 29.82 -20.59 -37.55
N LYS A 16 28.65 -20.03 -37.80
CA LYS A 16 28.50 -18.66 -38.33
C LYS A 16 28.17 -17.72 -37.17
N VAL A 17 28.94 -16.66 -37.07
CA VAL A 17 28.65 -15.57 -36.09
C VAL A 17 27.41 -14.86 -36.56
N ASN A 18 26.37 -14.91 -35.74
CA ASN A 18 25.16 -14.10 -35.99
C ASN A 18 25.41 -12.68 -35.43
N PRO A 19 25.40 -11.62 -36.25
CA PRO A 19 25.65 -10.26 -35.81
C PRO A 19 24.50 -9.70 -34.95
N LYS A 20 23.34 -10.34 -34.94
CA LYS A 20 22.17 -9.92 -34.15
C LYS A 20 21.75 -11.05 -33.20
N ILE A 21 21.73 -10.75 -31.92
CA ILE A 21 21.26 -11.67 -30.88
C ILE A 21 20.03 -11.04 -30.23
N SER A 22 18.92 -11.76 -30.25
CA SER A 22 17.69 -11.33 -29.57
C SER A 22 17.76 -11.73 -28.10
N ILE A 23 17.62 -10.77 -27.21
CA ILE A 23 17.49 -10.98 -25.77
C ILE A 23 16.02 -10.82 -25.40
N TYR A 24 15.45 -11.84 -24.78
CA TYR A 24 14.04 -11.85 -24.39
C TYR A 24 13.91 -11.58 -22.89
N SER A 25 12.84 -10.87 -22.51
CA SER A 25 12.49 -10.70 -21.12
C SER A 25 12.16 -12.05 -20.46
N PRO A 26 12.66 -12.33 -19.23
CA PRO A 26 12.30 -13.54 -18.50
C PRO A 26 10.89 -13.48 -17.89
N ALA A 27 10.27 -12.30 -17.88
CA ALA A 27 8.96 -12.03 -17.28
C ALA A 27 8.13 -11.13 -18.17
N TYR A 28 6.83 -11.10 -17.92
CA TYR A 28 5.91 -10.18 -18.54
C TYR A 28 5.44 -9.12 -17.50
N GLY A 29 5.09 -7.95 -17.99
CA GLY A 29 4.67 -6.84 -17.13
C GLY A 29 4.60 -5.54 -17.91
N ILE A 30 4.33 -4.47 -17.21
CA ILE A 30 4.38 -3.10 -17.73
C ILE A 30 5.83 -2.62 -17.63
N ILE A 31 6.34 -2.04 -18.70
CA ILE A 31 7.68 -1.45 -18.69
C ILE A 31 7.62 -0.11 -17.98
N GLU A 32 8.45 0.04 -16.97
CA GLU A 32 8.66 1.28 -16.24
C GLU A 32 10.05 1.82 -16.60
N GLY A 33 10.16 3.13 -16.84
CA GLY A 33 11.44 3.78 -17.10
C GLY A 33 12.35 3.68 -15.86
N THR A 34 13.64 3.59 -16.08
CA THR A 34 14.61 3.69 -14.99
C THR A 34 14.93 5.15 -14.75
N GLU A 35 14.65 5.66 -13.55
CA GLU A 35 15.20 6.95 -13.14
C GLU A 35 16.71 6.84 -13.04
N THR A 36 17.44 7.61 -13.86
CA THR A 36 18.86 7.83 -13.63
C THR A 36 18.98 8.73 -12.40
N MET A 37 19.37 8.17 -11.26
CA MET A 37 19.89 8.98 -10.17
C MET A 37 21.25 9.55 -10.64
N ASP A 38 21.22 10.68 -11.30
CA ASP A 38 22.38 11.51 -11.44
C ASP A 38 22.76 12.06 -10.06
N ASN A 39 23.70 11.38 -9.40
CA ASN A 39 24.32 11.83 -8.17
C ASN A 39 25.26 13.01 -8.50
N THR A 40 24.75 14.12 -8.93
CA THR A 40 25.54 15.35 -9.00
C THR A 40 24.68 16.55 -8.61
N THR A 41 25.12 17.09 -7.47
CA THR A 41 24.88 18.46 -6.99
C THR A 41 23.54 18.81 -6.37
N ASN A 42 23.66 19.19 -5.10
CA ASN A 42 22.78 20.02 -4.30
C ASN A 42 22.19 21.18 -5.11
N ASP A 43 20.92 21.09 -5.46
CA ASP A 43 20.10 22.28 -5.61
C ASP A 43 18.67 21.97 -5.22
N VAL A 44 18.27 22.63 -4.12
CA VAL A 44 16.95 22.66 -3.56
C VAL A 44 16.07 23.48 -4.50
N MET A 45 15.43 22.84 -5.47
CA MET A 45 14.26 23.42 -6.15
C MET A 45 13.20 22.34 -6.38
N GLN A 46 12.06 22.58 -5.76
CA GLN A 46 10.80 21.88 -5.99
C GLN A 46 10.51 21.74 -7.49
N SER A 47 10.84 20.61 -8.04
CA SER A 47 10.29 20.24 -9.34
C SER A 47 9.04 19.40 -9.11
N THR A 48 7.89 20.00 -9.38
CA THR A 48 6.68 19.29 -9.77
C THR A 48 7.01 18.47 -11.02
N SER A 49 7.58 17.30 -10.82
CA SER A 49 7.86 16.41 -11.94
C SER A 49 6.55 15.77 -12.41
N ASN A 50 6.06 16.24 -13.54
CA ASN A 50 5.23 15.41 -14.40
C ASN A 50 6.10 14.22 -14.80
N ASN A 51 5.96 13.12 -14.10
CA ASN A 51 6.67 11.86 -14.37
C ASN A 51 6.17 11.28 -15.68
N THR A 52 6.61 11.86 -16.78
CA THR A 52 6.65 11.13 -18.04
C THR A 52 7.93 10.29 -17.96
N GLU A 53 7.81 9.08 -17.49
CA GLU A 53 8.90 8.11 -17.39
C GLU A 53 9.45 7.87 -18.79
N VAL A 54 10.57 8.51 -19.09
CA VAL A 54 11.24 8.35 -20.37
C VAL A 54 12.08 7.07 -20.30
N LEU A 55 11.90 6.19 -21.26
CA LEU A 55 12.80 5.06 -21.45
C LEU A 55 14.19 5.60 -21.74
N ASN A 56 15.15 5.30 -20.88
CA ASN A 56 16.52 5.82 -20.99
C ASN A 56 17.33 5.19 -22.14
N VAL A 57 16.82 4.13 -22.73
CA VAL A 57 17.48 3.39 -23.81
C VAL A 57 16.75 3.61 -25.13
N LYS A 58 17.48 4.06 -26.14
CA LYS A 58 17.00 4.29 -27.51
C LYS A 58 17.64 3.32 -28.47
N GLU A 59 17.02 3.13 -29.62
CA GLU A 59 17.60 2.34 -30.70
C GLU A 59 18.96 2.92 -31.13
N GLY A 60 19.99 2.08 -31.13
CA GLY A 60 21.36 2.46 -31.44
C GLY A 60 22.26 2.72 -30.23
N ASP A 61 21.71 2.71 -29.01
CA ASP A 61 22.50 2.91 -27.80
C ASP A 61 23.39 1.70 -27.48
N TYR A 62 24.56 1.98 -26.90
CA TYR A 62 25.45 0.95 -26.38
C TYR A 62 25.10 0.60 -24.95
N ILE A 63 24.86 -0.69 -24.72
CA ILE A 63 24.51 -1.22 -23.40
C ILE A 63 25.70 -1.96 -22.79
N LYS A 64 26.02 -1.66 -21.55
CA LYS A 64 27.09 -2.31 -20.79
C LYS A 64 26.56 -3.58 -20.10
N LYS A 65 27.44 -4.53 -19.87
CA LYS A 65 27.10 -5.74 -19.10
C LYS A 65 26.68 -5.35 -17.68
N GLY A 66 25.48 -5.80 -17.27
CA GLY A 66 24.92 -5.49 -15.94
C GLY A 66 24.12 -4.20 -15.86
N GLU A 67 24.03 -3.46 -16.95
CA GLU A 67 23.19 -2.26 -17.03
C GLU A 67 21.70 -2.65 -17.03
N VAL A 68 20.91 -1.92 -16.27
CA VAL A 68 19.44 -2.09 -16.21
C VAL A 68 18.82 -1.32 -17.36
N ILE A 69 18.25 -2.02 -18.31
CA ILE A 69 17.63 -1.41 -19.50
C ILE A 69 16.26 -0.84 -19.15
N PHE A 70 15.43 -1.61 -18.46
CA PHE A 70 14.12 -1.20 -17.97
C PHE A 70 13.67 -2.09 -16.81
N LYS A 71 12.75 -1.59 -16.02
CA LYS A 71 12.07 -2.36 -14.98
C LYS A 71 10.78 -2.94 -15.53
N LEU A 72 10.45 -4.16 -15.13
CA LEU A 72 9.17 -4.77 -15.40
C LEU A 72 8.33 -4.80 -14.13
N LEU A 73 7.17 -4.19 -14.21
CA LEU A 73 6.21 -4.12 -13.12
C LEU A 73 5.08 -5.10 -13.40
N ASN A 74 4.94 -6.10 -12.54
CA ASN A 74 3.79 -6.98 -12.59
C ASN A 74 2.73 -6.49 -11.60
N THR A 75 1.58 -6.08 -12.13
CA THR A 75 0.47 -5.53 -11.36
C THR A 75 -0.63 -6.53 -11.06
N ASP A 76 -0.46 -7.82 -11.37
CA ASP A 76 -1.47 -8.86 -11.14
C ASP A 76 -1.80 -9.05 -9.66
N LYS A 77 -0.82 -8.81 -8.81
CA LYS A 77 -0.95 -8.86 -7.36
C LYS A 77 -0.42 -7.57 -6.76
N VAL A 78 -1.25 -6.91 -6.00
CA VAL A 78 -0.89 -5.66 -5.31
C VAL A 78 -1.10 -5.79 -3.81
N TRP A 79 -0.47 -4.92 -3.07
CA TRP A 79 -0.63 -4.84 -1.62
C TRP A 79 -1.38 -3.57 -1.25
N GLY A 80 -2.49 -3.71 -0.56
CA GLY A 80 -3.10 -2.61 0.17
C GLY A 80 -2.36 -2.42 1.49
N ILE A 81 -1.75 -1.25 1.69
CA ILE A 81 -1.05 -0.89 2.93
C ILE A 81 -1.92 0.10 3.69
N PHE A 82 -2.23 -0.21 4.94
CA PHE A 82 -3.04 0.65 5.80
C PHE A 82 -2.27 0.97 7.08
N ASN A 83 -2.31 2.22 7.47
CA ASN A 83 -1.72 2.70 8.71
C ASN A 83 -2.76 2.63 9.84
N VAL A 84 -2.42 1.94 10.91
CA VAL A 84 -3.26 1.77 12.09
C VAL A 84 -2.66 2.56 13.25
N ILE A 85 -3.44 3.41 13.88
CA ILE A 85 -3.02 4.19 15.04
C ILE A 85 -2.72 3.25 16.21
N GLN A 86 -1.67 3.52 16.98
CA GLN A 86 -1.17 2.68 18.06
C GLN A 86 -2.26 2.20 19.03
N GLY A 87 -3.27 3.02 19.34
CA GLY A 87 -4.37 2.65 20.24
C GLY A 87 -5.22 1.46 19.79
N TYR A 88 -5.20 1.14 18.50
CA TYR A 88 -6.00 0.04 17.93
C TYR A 88 -5.19 -1.22 17.62
N ASN A 89 -3.90 -1.23 17.90
CA ASN A 89 -3.03 -2.39 17.60
C ASN A 89 -3.46 -3.68 18.30
N SER A 90 -4.03 -3.58 19.50
CA SER A 90 -4.48 -4.74 20.28
C SER A 90 -5.70 -5.44 19.68
N VAL A 91 -6.50 -4.71 18.91
CA VAL A 91 -7.75 -5.21 18.31
C VAL A 91 -7.59 -5.69 16.86
N ILE A 92 -6.49 -5.30 16.20
CA ILE A 92 -6.18 -5.72 14.83
C ILE A 92 -5.37 -7.01 14.85
N LYS A 93 -5.87 -8.03 14.15
CA LYS A 93 -5.23 -9.35 14.09
C LYS A 93 -5.11 -9.83 12.63
N LYS A 94 -4.12 -10.69 12.40
CA LYS A 94 -3.99 -11.41 11.14
C LYS A 94 -5.25 -12.25 10.89
N ASN A 95 -5.64 -12.39 9.62
CA ASN A 95 -6.83 -13.08 9.12
C ASN A 95 -8.18 -12.43 9.46
N GLN A 96 -8.18 -11.25 10.07
CA GLN A 96 -9.40 -10.47 10.29
C GLN A 96 -9.94 -9.91 8.97
N SER A 97 -11.26 -9.88 8.82
CA SER A 97 -11.90 -9.32 7.63
C SER A 97 -11.78 -7.81 7.61
N ILE A 98 -11.48 -7.28 6.44
CA ILE A 98 -11.41 -5.85 6.15
C ILE A 98 -12.22 -5.55 4.90
N LYS A 99 -13.05 -4.51 4.96
CA LYS A 99 -13.71 -3.94 3.79
C LYS A 99 -12.88 -2.77 3.29
N ILE A 100 -12.49 -2.81 2.04
CA ILE A 100 -11.63 -1.82 1.42
C ILE A 100 -12.44 -1.04 0.40
N THR A 101 -12.29 0.27 0.41
CA THR A 101 -12.86 1.20 -0.56
C THR A 101 -11.73 1.93 -1.26
N ALA A 102 -11.78 2.00 -2.57
CA ALA A 102 -10.84 2.78 -3.38
C ALA A 102 -11.35 4.22 -3.51
N GLU A 103 -10.44 5.20 -3.54
CA GLU A 103 -10.81 6.61 -3.70
C GLU A 103 -11.47 6.88 -5.08
N LEU A 104 -11.15 6.08 -6.08
CA LEU A 104 -11.70 6.16 -7.43
C LEU A 104 -13.17 5.74 -7.50
N ASP A 105 -13.56 4.75 -6.69
CA ASP A 105 -14.92 4.25 -6.61
C ASP A 105 -15.29 4.00 -5.16
N LYS A 106 -16.06 4.92 -4.60
CA LYS A 106 -16.46 4.88 -3.18
C LYS A 106 -17.63 3.93 -2.91
N ASP A 107 -18.33 3.51 -3.95
CA ASP A 107 -19.50 2.65 -3.85
C ASP A 107 -19.13 1.17 -3.98
N GLU A 108 -17.97 0.87 -4.56
CA GLU A 108 -17.48 -0.50 -4.67
C GLU A 108 -16.63 -0.89 -3.46
N PHE A 109 -17.05 -1.99 -2.81
CA PHE A 109 -16.36 -2.54 -1.65
C PHE A 109 -15.61 -3.82 -2.02
N ILE A 110 -14.35 -3.88 -1.64
CA ILE A 110 -13.50 -5.05 -1.80
C ILE A 110 -13.42 -5.75 -0.45
N ASP A 111 -14.00 -6.94 -0.34
CA ASP A 111 -13.88 -7.76 0.85
C ASP A 111 -12.55 -8.53 0.82
N ALA A 112 -11.73 -8.36 1.84
CA ALA A 112 -10.43 -8.97 1.94
C ALA A 112 -10.10 -9.39 3.37
N LYS A 113 -8.92 -9.99 3.58
CA LYS A 113 -8.41 -10.36 4.91
C LYS A 113 -7.05 -9.75 5.14
N ILE A 114 -6.77 -9.37 6.37
CA ILE A 114 -5.47 -8.88 6.78
C ILE A 114 -4.47 -10.04 6.72
N ASN A 115 -3.50 -9.94 5.82
CA ASN A 115 -2.50 -10.99 5.62
C ASN A 115 -1.31 -10.83 6.56
N PHE A 116 -0.94 -9.60 6.84
CA PHE A 116 0.23 -9.29 7.65
C PHE A 116 0.00 -8.05 8.52
N VAL A 117 0.46 -8.12 9.77
CA VAL A 117 0.49 -7.01 10.72
C VAL A 117 1.95 -6.78 11.06
N GLU A 118 2.49 -5.61 10.76
CA GLU A 118 3.87 -5.27 11.12
C GLU A 118 4.00 -5.18 12.64
N THR A 119 5.08 -5.72 13.17
CA THR A 119 5.38 -5.65 14.61
C THR A 119 6.13 -4.37 14.98
N GLN A 120 6.68 -3.70 13.99
CA GLN A 120 7.47 -2.49 14.19
C GLN A 120 6.57 -1.26 13.99
N LEU A 121 6.59 -0.36 14.97
CA LEU A 121 5.92 0.93 14.89
C LEU A 121 6.77 1.90 14.07
N ASN A 122 6.13 2.66 13.21
CA ASN A 122 6.77 3.81 12.59
C ASN A 122 6.94 4.91 13.65
N ALA A 123 8.19 5.29 13.90
CA ALA A 123 8.52 6.26 14.95
C ALA A 123 8.01 7.68 14.65
N ALA A 124 7.84 8.04 13.37
CA ALA A 124 7.44 9.39 12.96
C ALA A 124 5.95 9.65 13.23
N ASP A 125 5.07 8.72 12.90
CA ASP A 125 3.62 8.89 12.96
C ASP A 125 2.95 8.00 14.03
N LYS A 126 3.74 7.19 14.74
CA LYS A 126 3.27 6.24 15.77
C LYS A 126 2.18 5.31 15.25
N THR A 127 2.25 4.96 13.97
CA THR A 127 1.34 4.01 13.34
C THR A 127 1.98 2.65 13.17
N ASN A 128 1.15 1.63 13.12
CA ASN A 128 1.52 0.30 12.70
C ASN A 128 0.98 0.02 11.30
N ARG A 129 1.70 -0.72 10.49
CA ARG A 129 1.25 -1.05 9.13
C ARG A 129 0.63 -2.43 9.08
N ILE A 130 -0.48 -2.52 8.37
CA ILE A 130 -1.07 -3.80 7.99
C ILE A 130 -1.05 -3.93 6.47
N ARG A 131 -0.89 -5.16 5.98
CA ARG A 131 -0.87 -5.46 4.56
C ARG A 131 -1.99 -6.43 4.21
N VAL A 132 -2.64 -6.12 3.11
CA VAL A 132 -3.69 -6.93 2.51
C VAL A 132 -3.27 -7.25 1.09
N TYR A 133 -3.21 -8.53 0.74
CA TYR A 133 -2.87 -8.96 -0.61
C TYR A 133 -4.13 -9.01 -1.46
N LEU A 134 -4.11 -8.29 -2.57
CA LEU A 134 -5.23 -8.17 -3.48
C LEU A 134 -4.85 -8.76 -4.85
N ASN A 135 -5.75 -9.58 -5.39
CA ASN A 135 -5.65 -10.02 -6.78
C ASN A 135 -6.19 -8.90 -7.67
N ASN A 136 -5.29 -8.26 -8.40
CA ASN A 136 -5.58 -7.05 -9.16
C ASN A 136 -6.01 -7.31 -10.62
N ASN A 137 -6.00 -8.56 -11.08
CA ASN A 137 -6.37 -8.91 -12.46
C ASN A 137 -7.77 -8.42 -12.84
N LYS A 138 -8.71 -8.47 -11.89
CA LYS A 138 -10.08 -8.00 -12.07
C LYS A 138 -10.28 -6.57 -11.63
N LEU A 139 -9.64 -6.16 -10.54
CA LEU A 139 -9.81 -4.86 -9.90
C LEU A 139 -9.13 -3.73 -10.69
N LYS A 140 -8.03 -4.03 -11.39
CA LYS A 140 -7.24 -3.09 -12.18
C LYS A 140 -6.89 -1.80 -11.43
N LEU A 141 -6.61 -1.92 -10.12
CA LEU A 141 -6.25 -0.80 -9.28
C LEU A 141 -4.88 -0.25 -9.68
N PRO A 142 -4.75 1.04 -9.92
CA PRO A 142 -3.46 1.68 -10.14
C PRO A 142 -2.57 1.59 -8.88
N ILE A 143 -1.26 1.47 -9.09
CA ILE A 143 -0.30 1.56 -8.00
C ILE A 143 -0.26 3.01 -7.48
N GLY A 144 -0.15 3.18 -6.17
CA GLY A 144 -0.21 4.50 -5.53
C GLY A 144 -1.62 5.00 -5.23
N LEU A 145 -2.66 4.25 -5.60
CA LEU A 145 -4.04 4.60 -5.30
C LEU A 145 -4.28 4.62 -3.78
N ARG A 146 -4.99 5.65 -3.32
CA ARG A 146 -5.40 5.77 -1.92
C ARG A 146 -6.55 4.81 -1.63
N LEU A 147 -6.37 4.03 -0.56
CA LEU A 147 -7.36 3.07 -0.09
C LEU A 147 -7.84 3.43 1.32
N GLN A 148 -9.11 3.21 1.59
CA GLN A 148 -9.68 3.21 2.93
C GLN A 148 -10.05 1.78 3.33
N GLY A 149 -9.77 1.41 4.59
CA GLY A 149 -10.10 0.09 5.12
C GLY A 149 -10.94 0.19 6.38
N VAL A 150 -12.05 -0.55 6.41
CA VAL A 150 -12.91 -0.69 7.60
C VAL A 150 -12.79 -2.10 8.15
N VAL A 151 -12.29 -2.21 9.37
CA VAL A 151 -12.13 -3.50 10.06
C VAL A 151 -13.19 -3.61 11.13
N LYS A 152 -13.99 -4.67 11.08
CA LYS A 152 -14.95 -4.98 12.16
C LYS A 152 -14.20 -5.67 13.29
N THR A 153 -14.25 -5.07 14.47
CA THR A 153 -13.68 -5.64 15.70
C THR A 153 -14.77 -6.34 16.50
N ASN A 154 -14.36 -7.10 17.51
CA ASN A 154 -15.32 -7.72 18.41
C ASN A 154 -16.11 -6.65 19.16
N PRO A 155 -17.43 -6.80 19.28
CA PRO A 155 -18.26 -5.84 19.97
C PRO A 155 -17.87 -5.79 21.46
N VAL A 156 -17.66 -4.58 21.95
CA VAL A 156 -17.46 -4.35 23.38
C VAL A 156 -18.82 -4.19 24.03
N LYS A 157 -19.10 -5.02 25.04
CA LYS A 157 -20.32 -4.86 25.83
C LYS A 157 -20.25 -3.56 26.62
N GLY A 158 -21.24 -2.71 26.49
CA GLY A 158 -21.30 -1.43 27.20
C GLY A 158 -22.65 -0.76 27.02
N ILE A 159 -22.87 0.28 27.78
CA ILE A 159 -24.05 1.14 27.67
C ILE A 159 -23.71 2.24 26.64
N TRP A 160 -24.44 2.28 25.54
CA TRP A 160 -24.26 3.29 24.52
C TRP A 160 -25.11 4.51 24.82
N ILE A 161 -24.47 5.66 24.88
CA ILE A 161 -25.11 6.96 25.06
C ILE A 161 -24.73 7.90 23.94
N GLN A 162 -25.61 8.84 23.62
CA GLN A 162 -25.29 9.86 22.61
C GLN A 162 -24.15 10.75 23.12
N LYS A 163 -23.23 11.10 22.24
CA LYS A 163 -22.07 11.95 22.57
C LYS A 163 -22.48 13.30 23.19
N GLN A 164 -23.60 13.85 22.73
CA GLN A 164 -24.17 15.09 23.23
C GLN A 164 -24.68 15.00 24.66
N SER A 165 -24.98 13.83 25.19
CA SER A 165 -25.43 13.60 26.56
C SER A 165 -24.31 13.60 27.58
N MET A 166 -23.08 13.75 27.14
CA MET A 166 -21.88 13.73 27.97
C MET A 166 -21.27 15.13 28.06
N VAL A 167 -21.01 15.59 29.28
CA VAL A 167 -20.31 16.84 29.56
C VAL A 167 -18.90 16.53 30.07
N SER A 168 -17.89 17.15 29.47
CA SER A 168 -16.51 17.04 29.94
C SER A 168 -16.15 18.21 30.83
N ILE A 169 -15.76 17.94 32.07
CA ILE A 169 -15.29 18.96 33.04
C ILE A 169 -13.86 18.57 33.41
N GLY A 170 -12.89 19.26 32.80
CA GLY A 170 -11.47 18.87 32.91
C GLY A 170 -11.25 17.43 32.42
N ASN A 171 -10.67 16.59 33.26
CA ASN A 171 -10.42 15.18 32.95
C ASN A 171 -11.59 14.23 33.29
N LYS A 172 -12.71 14.75 33.79
CA LYS A 172 -13.87 13.96 34.17
C LYS A 172 -14.98 14.08 33.14
N LYS A 173 -15.57 12.94 32.78
CA LYS A 173 -16.75 12.86 31.93
C LYS A 173 -17.97 12.57 32.80
N ILE A 174 -18.99 13.38 32.65
CA ILE A 174 -20.18 13.37 33.49
C ILE A 174 -21.43 13.27 32.64
N VAL A 175 -22.39 12.49 33.10
CA VAL A 175 -23.75 12.40 32.55
C VAL A 175 -24.76 12.79 33.64
N PHE A 176 -25.87 13.35 33.22
CA PHE A 176 -26.98 13.69 34.11
C PHE A 176 -28.04 12.59 34.04
N LEU A 177 -28.25 11.93 35.14
CA LEU A 177 -29.30 10.94 35.30
C LEU A 177 -30.58 11.63 35.77
N LYS A 178 -31.70 11.38 35.09
CA LYS A 178 -33.00 11.88 35.50
C LYS A 178 -33.48 11.06 36.71
N MET A 179 -33.81 11.74 37.77
CA MET A 179 -34.39 11.21 39.00
C MET A 179 -35.81 11.77 39.20
N GLU A 180 -36.58 11.24 40.13
CA GLU A 180 -37.95 11.72 40.40
C GLU A 180 -38.00 13.20 40.74
N ASN A 181 -37.04 13.72 41.48
CA ASN A 181 -37.00 15.10 41.96
C ASN A 181 -35.88 15.95 41.32
N GLY A 182 -35.45 15.62 40.08
CA GLY A 182 -34.44 16.41 39.38
C GLY A 182 -33.40 15.60 38.63
N PHE A 183 -32.17 16.12 38.53
CA PHE A 183 -31.07 15.51 37.83
C PHE A 183 -29.90 15.28 38.76
N ARG A 184 -29.32 14.10 38.68
CA ARG A 184 -28.10 13.72 39.41
C ARG A 184 -26.91 13.62 38.45
N ALA A 185 -25.85 14.38 38.74
CA ALA A 185 -24.60 14.23 38.00
C ALA A 185 -23.89 12.95 38.41
N SER A 186 -23.52 12.14 37.44
CA SER A 186 -22.77 10.90 37.65
C SER A 186 -21.51 10.90 36.77
N SER A 187 -20.36 10.62 37.40
CA SER A 187 -19.10 10.44 36.66
C SER A 187 -19.11 9.09 35.95
N ILE A 188 -18.70 9.10 34.70
CA ILE A 188 -18.62 7.89 33.88
C ILE A 188 -17.21 7.68 33.36
N LYS A 189 -16.86 6.40 33.14
CA LYS A 189 -15.66 6.02 32.42
C LYS A 189 -16.06 5.64 31.01
N THR A 190 -15.57 6.38 30.03
CA THR A 190 -15.83 6.08 28.61
C THR A 190 -14.82 5.06 28.10
N GLY A 191 -15.28 4.19 27.22
CA GLY A 191 -14.45 3.27 26.45
C GLY A 191 -13.98 3.90 25.14
N ILE A 192 -13.83 3.06 24.13
CA ILE A 192 -13.47 3.45 22.77
C ILE A 192 -14.71 4.06 22.10
N GLU A 193 -14.55 5.21 21.46
CA GLU A 193 -15.56 5.86 20.62
C GLU A 193 -15.66 5.22 19.25
#